data_a59eea65a6aa67e45246b750169176fa
#
_entry.id   a59eea65a6aa67e45246b750169176fa
#
_cell.length_a   1.000
_cell.length_b   1.000
_cell.length_c   1.000
_cell.angle_alpha   90.00
_cell.angle_beta   90.00
_cell.angle_gamma   90.00
#
_symmetry.space_group_name_H-M   'P 1'
#
loop_
_entity.id
_entity.type
_entity.pdbx_description
1 polymer ?
#
loop_
_entity_poly.entity_id
_entity_poly.type
_entity_poly.pdbx_seq_one_letter_code
_entity_poly.pdbx_strand_id
1 'polypeptide(L)'
;CAKIEEDMAGLPDAERAEFLSSYGIPESGLDVIVRAGYGALGLASFLTAGPKEVRAWTFRRGWKAPKAASVIHTDFERGFIRAQVIAFDDYVRHGGEQPCKALGLARMEGKDYEVADGDVVEFLFNV
;
A
#
# COMPACT_ATOMS: atom_id res chain seq x y z
N CYS A 1 1.79 8.30 -24.80
CA CYS A 1 1.36 7.91 -26.17
C CYS A 1 0.55 6.62 -26.11
N ALA A 2 -0.73 6.64 -26.51
CA ALA A 2 -1.61 5.47 -26.43
C ALA A 2 -1.08 4.26 -27.24
N LYS A 3 -0.37 4.51 -28.34
CA LYS A 3 0.23 3.44 -29.13
C LYS A 3 1.30 2.67 -28.38
N ILE A 4 2.14 3.37 -27.62
CA ILE A 4 3.16 2.74 -26.76
C ILE A 4 2.50 1.87 -25.68
N GLU A 5 1.43 2.36 -25.07
CA GLU A 5 0.66 1.61 -24.07
C GLU A 5 0.01 0.35 -24.67
N GLU A 6 -0.53 0.47 -25.88
CA GLU A 6 -1.09 -0.67 -26.61
C GLU A 6 -0.02 -1.72 -26.93
N ASP A 7 1.15 -1.30 -27.41
CA ASP A 7 2.25 -2.19 -27.76
C ASP A 7 2.84 -2.91 -26.53
N MET A 8 2.75 -2.29 -25.34
CA MET A 8 3.14 -2.91 -24.08
C MET A 8 2.09 -3.87 -23.50
N ALA A 9 0.85 -3.80 -23.99
CA ALA A 9 -0.21 -4.65 -23.47
C ALA A 9 0.11 -6.12 -23.70
N GLY A 10 0.16 -6.89 -22.62
CA GLY A 10 0.49 -8.32 -22.67
C GLY A 10 1.98 -8.67 -22.57
N LEU A 11 2.89 -7.70 -22.52
CA LEU A 11 4.30 -7.98 -22.25
C LEU A 11 4.51 -8.36 -20.79
N PRO A 12 5.39 -9.33 -20.51
CA PRO A 12 5.90 -9.59 -19.16
C PRO A 12 6.55 -8.34 -18.54
N ASP A 13 6.54 -8.21 -17.21
CA ASP A 13 7.02 -7.00 -16.51
C ASP A 13 8.48 -6.65 -16.84
N ALA A 14 9.35 -7.63 -16.99
CA ALA A 14 10.76 -7.42 -17.36
C ALA A 14 10.89 -6.82 -18.77
N GLU A 15 10.16 -7.34 -19.74
CA GLU A 15 10.15 -6.85 -21.13
C GLU A 15 9.50 -5.46 -21.22
N ARG A 16 8.49 -5.19 -20.42
CA ARG A 16 7.85 -3.88 -20.32
C ARG A 16 8.81 -2.80 -19.82
N ALA A 17 9.61 -3.12 -18.80
CA ALA A 17 10.63 -2.21 -18.28
C ALA A 17 11.69 -1.87 -19.32
N GLU A 18 12.18 -2.87 -20.07
CA GLU A 18 13.13 -2.69 -21.15
C GLU A 18 12.54 -1.86 -22.30
N PHE A 19 11.30 -2.14 -22.69
CA PHE A 19 10.57 -1.40 -23.72
C PHE A 19 10.44 0.08 -23.35
N LEU A 20 9.97 0.41 -22.15
CA LEU A 20 9.88 1.80 -21.67
C LEU A 20 11.24 2.50 -21.66
N SER A 21 12.29 1.81 -21.20
CA SER A 21 13.64 2.32 -21.17
C SER A 21 14.16 2.68 -22.55
N SER A 22 13.84 1.88 -23.58
CA SER A 22 14.25 2.12 -24.98
C SER A 22 13.67 3.42 -25.56
N TYR A 23 12.53 3.88 -25.03
CA TYR A 23 11.89 5.14 -25.38
C TYR A 23 12.23 6.29 -24.42
N GLY A 24 13.08 6.06 -23.41
CA GLY A 24 13.41 7.05 -22.39
C GLY A 24 12.21 7.42 -21.50
N ILE A 25 11.23 6.53 -21.34
CA ILE A 25 10.02 6.71 -20.54
C ILE A 25 10.24 6.04 -19.19
N PRO A 26 10.19 6.79 -18.06
CA PRO A 26 10.50 6.24 -16.73
C PRO A 26 9.42 5.30 -16.19
N GLU A 27 8.17 5.48 -16.60
CA GLU A 27 7.02 4.68 -16.14
C GLU A 27 5.89 4.66 -17.17
N SER A 28 4.98 3.69 -17.07
CA SER A 28 3.84 3.61 -17.98
C SER A 28 2.86 4.77 -17.79
N GLY A 29 2.18 5.19 -18.86
CA GLY A 29 1.13 6.21 -18.78
C GLY A 29 -0.04 5.77 -17.91
N LEU A 30 -0.32 4.47 -17.83
CA LEU A 30 -1.34 3.90 -16.95
C LEU A 30 -0.99 4.15 -15.48
N ASP A 31 0.26 3.90 -15.06
CA ASP A 31 0.71 4.14 -13.69
C ASP A 31 0.62 5.62 -13.31
N VAL A 32 1.00 6.52 -14.25
CA VAL A 32 0.84 7.97 -14.09
C VAL A 32 -0.61 8.36 -13.88
N ILE A 33 -1.53 7.84 -14.70
CA ILE A 33 -2.97 8.14 -14.61
C ILE A 33 -3.55 7.61 -13.29
N VAL A 34 -3.23 6.39 -12.90
CA VAL A 34 -3.69 5.80 -11.64
C VAL A 34 -3.24 6.65 -10.45
N ARG A 35 -1.96 7.02 -10.41
CA ARG A 35 -1.40 7.86 -9.33
C ARG A 35 -2.05 9.24 -9.29
N ALA A 36 -2.22 9.88 -10.44
CA ALA A 36 -2.89 11.18 -10.54
C ALA A 36 -4.36 11.09 -10.09
N GLY A 37 -5.06 10.03 -10.47
CA GLY A 37 -6.44 9.77 -10.05
C GLY A 37 -6.57 9.59 -8.55
N TYR A 38 -5.71 8.77 -7.94
CA TYR A 38 -5.66 8.62 -6.47
C TYR A 38 -5.39 9.96 -5.78
N GLY A 39 -4.43 10.74 -6.29
CA GLY A 39 -4.14 12.08 -5.75
C GLY A 39 -5.34 13.03 -5.84
N ALA A 40 -5.97 13.10 -7.00
CA ALA A 40 -7.14 13.97 -7.24
C ALA A 40 -8.35 13.60 -6.37
N LEU A 41 -8.54 12.31 -6.08
CA LEU A 41 -9.62 11.81 -5.22
C LEU A 41 -9.27 11.83 -3.72
N GLY A 42 -8.04 12.20 -3.36
CA GLY A 42 -7.57 12.15 -1.97
C GLY A 42 -7.49 10.72 -1.42
N LEU A 43 -7.15 9.74 -2.27
CA LEU A 43 -7.03 8.34 -1.89
C LEU A 43 -5.59 7.96 -1.58
N ALA A 44 -5.43 6.95 -0.76
CA ALA A 44 -4.19 6.28 -0.43
C ALA A 44 -4.44 4.79 -0.27
N SER A 45 -3.38 4.00 -0.18
CA SER A 45 -3.50 2.56 0.08
C SER A 45 -2.60 2.16 1.24
N PHE A 46 -3.12 1.30 2.12
CA PHE A 46 -2.31 0.55 3.05
C PHE A 46 -2.32 -0.94 2.67
N LEU A 47 -1.36 -1.67 3.18
CA LEU A 47 -1.17 -3.08 2.88
C LEU A 47 -1.42 -3.92 4.13
N THR A 48 -2.03 -5.08 3.96
CA THR A 48 -2.00 -6.15 4.94
C THR A 48 -1.18 -7.31 4.37
N ALA A 49 -0.27 -7.84 5.17
CA ALA A 49 0.59 -8.95 4.77
C ALA A 49 0.51 -10.06 5.82
N GLY A 50 -0.03 -11.19 5.41
CA GLY A 50 -0.17 -12.38 6.24
C GLY A 50 0.23 -13.65 5.49
N PRO A 51 0.33 -14.80 6.18
CA PRO A 51 0.74 -16.06 5.56
C PRO A 51 -0.17 -16.54 4.41
N LYS A 52 -1.43 -16.11 4.43
CA LYS A 52 -2.44 -16.55 3.46
C LYS A 52 -2.68 -15.54 2.35
N GLU A 53 -2.51 -14.26 2.62
CA GLU A 53 -2.88 -13.19 1.70
C GLU A 53 -2.01 -11.95 1.94
N VAL A 54 -1.64 -11.31 0.84
CA VAL A 54 -1.11 -9.94 0.82
C VAL A 54 -2.10 -9.10 0.02
N ARG A 55 -2.58 -8.00 0.60
CA ARG A 55 -3.61 -7.18 -0.03
C ARG A 55 -3.41 -5.70 0.19
N ALA A 56 -3.68 -4.91 -0.85
CA ALA A 56 -3.78 -3.46 -0.77
C ALA A 56 -5.24 -3.05 -0.53
N TRP A 57 -5.42 -2.09 0.39
CA TRP A 57 -6.71 -1.55 0.78
C TRP A 57 -6.74 -0.05 0.52
N THR A 58 -7.69 0.41 -0.27
CA THR A 58 -7.85 1.83 -0.58
C THR A 58 -8.64 2.54 0.51
N PHE A 59 -8.14 3.69 0.96
CA PHE A 59 -8.79 4.52 1.97
C PHE A 59 -8.62 6.02 1.61
N ARG A 60 -9.29 6.90 2.33
CA ARG A 60 -9.12 8.35 2.14
C ARG A 60 -7.96 8.87 2.99
N ARG A 61 -7.09 9.69 2.41
CA ARG A 61 -6.01 10.37 3.13
C ARG A 61 -6.57 11.14 4.33
N GLY A 62 -5.83 11.17 5.42
CA GLY A 62 -6.25 11.79 6.67
C GLY A 62 -7.12 10.92 7.57
N TRP A 63 -7.47 9.69 7.14
CA TRP A 63 -8.19 8.79 8.02
C TRP A 63 -7.28 8.23 9.11
N LYS A 64 -7.81 8.25 10.35
CA LYS A 64 -7.17 7.60 11.49
C LYS A 64 -7.32 6.08 11.44
N ALA A 65 -6.44 5.39 12.14
CA ALA A 65 -6.34 3.93 12.12
C ALA A 65 -7.66 3.18 12.32
N PRO A 66 -8.56 3.52 13.26
CA PRO A 66 -9.85 2.85 13.39
C PRO A 66 -10.71 3.00 12.13
N LYS A 67 -10.74 4.22 11.55
CA LYS A 67 -11.52 4.47 10.33
C LYS A 67 -10.92 3.76 9.11
N ALA A 68 -9.61 3.74 8.98
CA ALA A 68 -8.94 2.98 7.93
C ALA A 68 -9.20 1.48 8.06
N ALA A 69 -9.21 0.93 9.27
CA ALA A 69 -9.53 -0.48 9.53
C ALA A 69 -10.93 -0.87 9.04
N SER A 70 -11.88 0.08 9.01
CA SER A 70 -13.26 -0.19 8.57
C SER A 70 -13.38 -0.60 7.10
N VAL A 71 -12.38 -0.33 6.25
CA VAL A 71 -12.40 -0.78 4.84
C VAL A 71 -12.21 -2.30 4.72
N ILE A 72 -11.64 -2.93 5.75
CA ILE A 72 -11.53 -4.38 5.84
C ILE A 72 -12.85 -4.95 6.35
N HIS A 73 -13.30 -4.47 7.50
CA HIS A 73 -14.57 -4.85 8.11
C HIS A 73 -15.01 -3.80 9.13
N THR A 74 -16.31 -3.54 9.23
CA THR A 74 -16.87 -2.54 10.17
C THR A 74 -16.57 -2.86 11.64
N ASP A 75 -16.46 -4.14 11.99
CA ASP A 75 -16.11 -4.57 13.34
C ASP A 75 -14.69 -4.19 13.74
N PHE A 76 -13.77 -4.04 12.79
CA PHE A 76 -12.41 -3.59 13.06
C PHE A 76 -12.36 -2.14 13.54
N GLU A 77 -13.25 -1.27 13.03
CA GLU A 77 -13.40 0.09 13.54
C GLU A 77 -13.94 0.09 14.97
N ARG A 78 -14.99 -0.70 15.22
CA ARG A 78 -15.69 -0.75 16.53
C ARG A 78 -14.83 -1.35 17.63
N GLY A 79 -14.15 -2.44 17.31
CA GLY A 79 -13.30 -3.18 18.25
C GLY A 79 -11.84 -2.77 18.24
N PHE A 80 -11.45 -1.69 17.55
CA PHE A 80 -10.06 -1.28 17.40
C PHE A 80 -9.34 -1.11 18.74
N ILE A 81 -8.18 -1.77 18.86
CA ILE A 81 -7.30 -1.66 20.02
C ILE A 81 -6.05 -0.87 19.65
N ARG A 82 -5.30 -1.34 18.68
CA ARG A 82 -4.03 -0.78 18.18
C ARG A 82 -3.80 -1.18 16.73
N ALA A 83 -2.84 -0.50 16.09
CA ALA A 83 -2.30 -0.91 14.80
C ALA A 83 -0.79 -1.13 14.93
N GLN A 84 -0.28 -2.26 14.48
CA GLN A 84 1.14 -2.45 14.24
C GLN A 84 1.42 -1.95 12.82
N VAL A 85 2.35 -1.03 12.69
CA VAL A 85 2.64 -0.34 11.42
C VAL A 85 4.12 -0.47 11.09
N ILE A 86 4.41 -0.86 9.86
CA ILE A 86 5.75 -0.90 9.28
C ILE A 86 5.71 -0.12 7.97
N ALA A 87 6.66 0.77 7.73
CA ALA A 87 6.75 1.45 6.44
C ALA A 87 7.06 0.45 5.32
N PHE A 88 6.44 0.63 4.14
CA PHE A 88 6.61 -0.29 3.00
C PHE A 88 8.07 -0.52 2.64
N ASP A 89 8.85 0.57 2.54
CA ASP A 89 10.27 0.48 2.17
C ASP A 89 11.09 -0.34 3.17
N ASP A 90 10.79 -0.21 4.46
CA ASP A 90 11.44 -1.00 5.51
C ASP A 90 11.03 -2.46 5.42
N TYR A 91 9.72 -2.72 5.19
CA TYR A 91 9.20 -4.07 5.05
C TYR A 91 9.88 -4.84 3.90
N VAL A 92 10.00 -4.18 2.74
CA VAL A 92 10.64 -4.78 1.55
C VAL A 92 12.15 -4.91 1.75
N ARG A 93 12.81 -3.87 2.26
CA ARG A 93 14.27 -3.85 2.46
C ARG A 93 14.75 -4.95 3.40
N HIS A 94 13.99 -5.22 4.44
CA HIS A 94 14.36 -6.19 5.49
C HIS A 94 13.72 -7.57 5.29
N GLY A 95 12.89 -7.75 4.26
CA GLY A 95 12.34 -9.05 3.89
C GLY A 95 11.17 -9.51 4.75
N GLY A 96 10.43 -8.57 5.37
CA GLY A 96 9.18 -8.88 6.04
C GLY A 96 9.05 -8.39 7.48
N GLU A 97 7.99 -8.82 8.13
CA GLU A 97 7.59 -8.35 9.45
C GLU A 97 8.58 -8.72 10.57
N GLN A 98 9.04 -9.96 10.61
CA GLN A 98 9.89 -10.43 11.70
C GLN A 98 11.24 -9.70 11.78
N PRO A 99 11.98 -9.53 10.67
CA PRO A 99 13.19 -8.70 10.68
C PRO A 99 12.92 -7.25 11.10
N CYS A 100 11.81 -6.66 10.64
CA CYS A 100 11.45 -5.30 11.04
C CYS A 100 11.15 -5.19 12.53
N LYS A 101 10.48 -6.17 13.14
CA LYS A 101 10.28 -6.25 14.60
C LYS A 101 11.60 -6.32 15.35
N ALA A 102 12.52 -7.17 14.90
CA ALA A 102 13.83 -7.33 15.54
C ALA A 102 14.67 -6.04 15.50
N LEU A 103 14.50 -5.23 14.47
CA LEU A 103 15.18 -3.95 14.29
C LEU A 103 14.44 -2.75 14.92
N GLY A 104 13.27 -2.98 15.54
CA GLY A 104 12.48 -1.90 16.14
C GLY A 104 11.77 -0.99 15.13
N LEU A 105 11.61 -1.44 13.89
CA LEU A 105 10.94 -0.70 12.81
C LEU A 105 9.42 -0.88 12.79
N ALA A 106 8.91 -1.87 13.53
CA ALA A 106 7.48 -2.07 13.74
C ALA A 106 6.99 -1.18 14.88
N ARG A 107 6.14 -0.21 14.56
CA ARG A 107 5.57 0.74 15.51
C ARG A 107 4.20 0.29 15.97
N MET A 108 3.88 0.50 17.23
CA MET A 108 2.54 0.27 17.78
C MET A 108 1.82 1.60 17.90
N GLU A 109 0.79 1.78 17.09
CA GLU A 109 0.06 3.03 16.95
C GLU A 109 -1.35 2.94 17.57
N GLY A 110 -1.81 4.04 18.13
CA GLY A 110 -3.13 4.15 18.77
C GLY A 110 -4.22 4.65 17.82
N LYS A 111 -5.37 5.00 18.41
CA LYS A 111 -6.57 5.44 17.70
C LYS A 111 -6.39 6.76 16.93
N ASP A 112 -5.44 7.58 17.33
CA ASP A 112 -5.20 8.90 16.72
C ASP A 112 -4.18 8.87 15.59
N TYR A 113 -3.58 7.72 15.33
CA TYR A 113 -2.64 7.55 14.22
C TYR A 113 -3.34 7.76 12.88
N GLU A 114 -2.83 8.68 12.09
CA GLU A 114 -3.22 8.88 10.70
C GLU A 114 -2.43 7.92 9.81
N VAL A 115 -3.14 7.02 9.13
CA VAL A 115 -2.51 6.01 8.28
C VAL A 115 -1.86 6.67 7.07
N ALA A 116 -0.59 6.34 6.85
CA ALA A 116 0.15 6.83 5.69
C ALA A 116 -0.03 5.93 4.47
N ASP A 117 0.16 6.53 3.28
CA ASP A 117 0.19 5.79 2.02
C ASP A 117 1.37 4.82 2.01
N GLY A 118 1.12 3.54 1.74
CA GLY A 118 2.13 2.50 1.73
C GLY A 118 2.44 1.86 3.09
N ASP A 119 1.75 2.24 4.17
CA ASP A 119 1.90 1.53 5.44
C ASP A 119 1.54 0.05 5.30
N VAL A 120 2.36 -0.83 5.84
CA VAL A 120 2.02 -2.25 6.07
C VAL A 120 1.46 -2.37 7.48
N VAL A 121 0.18 -2.72 7.59
CA VAL A 121 -0.57 -2.60 8.84
C VAL A 121 -1.17 -3.93 9.28
N GLU A 122 -1.02 -4.25 10.55
CA GLU A 122 -1.79 -5.27 11.24
C GLU A 122 -2.69 -4.60 12.29
N PHE A 123 -4.01 -4.68 12.11
CA PHE A 123 -4.96 -4.14 13.06
C PHE A 123 -5.27 -5.15 14.17
N LEU A 124 -5.07 -4.75 15.41
CA LEU A 124 -5.44 -5.51 16.60
C LEU A 124 -6.81 -5.00 17.07
N PHE A 125 -7.76 -5.89 17.15
CA PHE A 125 -9.15 -5.55 17.52
C PHE A 125 -9.75 -6.65 18.40
N ASN A 126 -10.81 -6.28 19.12
CA ASN A 126 -11.61 -7.19 19.93
C ASN A 126 -13.11 -6.87 19.71
N VAL A 127 -13.82 -7.87 19.31
CA VAL A 127 -15.28 -7.81 19.08
C VAL A 127 -16.01 -8.88 19.84
#